data_11b7dc1e32896d6725304e12ec9088c6
#
_entry.id   11b7dc1e32896d6725304e12ec9088c6
#
_cell.length_a   1.000
_cell.length_b   1.000
_cell.length_c   1.000
_cell.angle_alpha   90.00
_cell.angle_beta   90.00
_cell.angle_gamma   90.00
#
_symmetry.space_group_name_H-M   'P 1'
#
loop_
_entity.id
_entity.type
_entity.pdbx_description
1 polymer ?
#
loop_
_entity_poly.entity_id
_entity_poly.type
_entity_poly.pdbx_seq_one_letter_code
_entity_poly.pdbx_strand_id
1 'polypeptide(L)'
;MNTDQLSSSNKSLLPPFNIVLFDKNTNGNSLSKGERSTYEKFRTLSIHLQSFTIPLIERLFIAGIKKNRMNCDEVLSYFNSTWFSKSLAELDSKDERDGFSMMEFVGAGIEFLLIQFEHSVQDEKHIPTYQLAIDSLALKIEGIIRIIARLAKIPVTKNTNNGTYEMLLDDLLREERINSIIIPEDICLIKYLLTSCGWNLRNDIAHSFIKPKHYTKTMAILLLLVLFRLTKYDLTGINDSEA
;
A
#
# COMPACT_ATOMS: atom_id res chain seq x y z
N MET A 1 33.33 -17.91 33.73
CA MET A 1 32.90 -16.64 33.14
C MET A 1 31.67 -16.94 32.32
N ASN A 2 30.51 -16.49 32.79
CA ASN A 2 29.22 -16.87 32.24
C ASN A 2 28.93 -16.06 30.97
N THR A 3 28.65 -16.75 29.88
CA THR A 3 28.32 -16.20 28.57
C THR A 3 26.85 -15.68 28.44
N ASP A 4 26.09 -15.73 29.53
CA ASP A 4 24.67 -15.38 29.54
C ASP A 4 24.38 -13.89 29.79
N GLN A 5 25.39 -13.05 29.96
CA GLN A 5 25.18 -11.61 30.21
C GLN A 5 25.26 -10.71 28.97
N LEU A 6 25.52 -11.27 27.77
CA LEU A 6 25.66 -10.49 26.55
C LEU A 6 24.39 -10.40 25.68
N SER A 7 23.28 -11.04 26.11
CA SER A 7 22.02 -11.05 25.31
C SER A 7 20.98 -10.00 25.72
N SER A 8 21.22 -9.21 26.76
CA SER A 8 20.18 -8.31 27.34
C SER A 8 20.36 -6.82 27.04
N SER A 9 21.33 -6.40 26.20
CA SER A 9 21.60 -4.97 25.97
C SER A 9 21.25 -4.43 24.56
N ASN A 10 20.65 -5.22 23.69
CA ASN A 10 20.09 -4.70 22.43
C ASN A 10 18.61 -4.29 22.58
N LYS A 11 18.32 -3.43 23.55
CA LYS A 11 17.13 -2.58 23.45
C LYS A 11 17.40 -1.61 22.32
N SER A 12 16.82 -1.91 21.13
CA SER A 12 16.91 -1.04 19.96
C SER A 12 16.46 0.37 20.33
N LEU A 13 17.31 1.35 20.07
CA LEU A 13 17.04 2.80 20.18
C LEU A 13 15.96 3.30 19.19
N LEU A 14 15.24 2.40 18.55
CA LEU A 14 14.17 2.73 17.61
C LEU A 14 12.85 2.87 18.39
N PRO A 15 12.05 3.90 18.09
CA PRO A 15 10.77 4.14 18.77
C PRO A 15 9.81 2.96 18.63
N PRO A 16 8.74 2.90 19.44
CA PRO A 16 7.85 1.73 19.63
C PRO A 16 7.14 1.21 18.36
N PHE A 17 7.44 1.76 17.19
CA PHE A 17 6.98 1.28 15.88
C PHE A 17 7.47 -0.13 15.50
N ASN A 18 8.48 -0.67 16.19
CA ASN A 18 8.98 -2.02 15.94
C ASN A 18 8.00 -3.15 16.31
N ILE A 19 6.90 -2.84 17.00
CA ILE A 19 5.99 -3.87 17.54
C ILE A 19 4.94 -4.31 16.51
N VAL A 20 4.69 -3.50 15.48
CA VAL A 20 3.64 -3.78 14.47
C VAL A 20 4.19 -4.52 13.25
N LEU A 21 5.52 -4.61 13.11
CA LEU A 21 6.16 -5.01 11.86
C LEU A 21 6.24 -6.50 11.60
N PHE A 22 5.98 -7.34 12.59
CA PHE A 22 6.10 -8.80 12.41
C PHE A 22 5.06 -9.52 13.24
N ASP A 23 4.50 -10.54 12.63
CA ASP A 23 3.56 -11.47 13.23
C ASP A 23 3.94 -11.75 14.68
N LYS A 24 3.01 -11.51 15.57
CA LYS A 24 3.11 -11.66 17.02
C LYS A 24 3.60 -13.05 17.46
N ASN A 25 3.66 -14.02 16.54
CA ASN A 25 3.90 -15.44 16.80
C ASN A 25 5.19 -16.00 16.18
N THR A 26 5.97 -15.26 15.38
CA THR A 26 7.20 -15.80 14.79
C THR A 26 8.43 -15.47 15.63
N ASN A 27 8.85 -16.42 16.44
CA ASN A 27 10.23 -16.45 16.92
C ASN A 27 11.15 -16.66 15.72
N GLY A 28 12.00 -15.68 15.39
CA GLY A 28 12.89 -15.70 14.23
C GLY A 28 13.80 -16.94 14.12
N ASN A 29 13.88 -17.74 15.17
CA ASN A 29 14.63 -19.01 15.23
C ASN A 29 13.89 -20.21 14.61
N SER A 30 12.59 -20.09 14.35
CA SER A 30 11.76 -21.18 13.78
C SER A 30 11.52 -21.05 12.28
N LEU A 31 12.01 -19.97 11.63
CA LEU A 31 11.80 -19.70 10.22
C LEU A 31 12.68 -20.61 9.33
N SER A 32 12.12 -21.15 8.28
CA SER A 32 12.87 -21.80 7.21
C SER A 32 13.84 -20.82 6.53
N LYS A 33 14.83 -21.33 5.80
CA LYS A 33 15.83 -20.49 5.10
C LYS A 33 15.18 -19.48 4.15
N GLY A 34 14.11 -19.86 3.46
CA GLY A 34 13.36 -18.98 2.53
C GLY A 34 12.59 -17.89 3.27
N GLU A 35 11.88 -18.25 4.35
CA GLU A 35 11.15 -17.29 5.19
C GLU A 35 12.09 -16.30 5.86
N ARG A 36 13.25 -16.74 6.32
CA ARG A 36 14.28 -15.85 6.89
C ARG A 36 14.79 -14.84 5.86
N SER A 37 15.05 -15.25 4.62
CA SER A 37 15.46 -14.34 3.54
C SER A 37 14.39 -13.29 3.24
N THR A 38 13.13 -13.69 3.19
CA THR A 38 12.00 -12.78 3.00
C THR A 38 11.87 -11.81 4.17
N TYR A 39 11.96 -12.30 5.39
CA TYR A 39 11.96 -11.50 6.61
C TYR A 39 13.05 -10.42 6.60
N GLU A 40 14.29 -10.78 6.26
CA GLU A 40 15.40 -9.82 6.21
C GLU A 40 15.21 -8.76 5.14
N LYS A 41 14.65 -9.11 3.97
CA LYS A 41 14.29 -8.13 2.93
C LYS A 41 13.27 -7.10 3.44
N PHE A 42 12.20 -7.54 4.08
CA PHE A 42 11.18 -6.64 4.61
C PHE A 42 11.70 -5.81 5.79
N ARG A 43 12.58 -6.37 6.62
CA ARG A 43 13.26 -5.63 7.68
C ARG A 43 14.12 -4.50 7.11
N THR A 44 14.93 -4.79 6.10
CA THR A 44 15.77 -3.80 5.42
C THR A 44 14.92 -2.72 4.76
N LEU A 45 13.84 -3.12 4.05
CA LEU A 45 12.88 -2.18 3.47
C LEU A 45 12.26 -1.28 4.55
N SER A 46 11.83 -1.85 5.67
CA SER A 46 11.28 -1.11 6.81
C SER A 46 12.22 -0.02 7.32
N ILE A 47 13.48 -0.38 7.55
CA ILE A 47 14.51 0.56 8.01
C ILE A 47 14.68 1.68 6.98
N HIS A 48 14.79 1.34 5.70
CA HIS A 48 14.95 2.33 4.63
C HIS A 48 13.74 3.27 4.53
N LEU A 49 12.52 2.72 4.55
CA LEU A 49 11.29 3.51 4.51
C LEU A 49 11.22 4.47 5.70
N GLN A 50 11.43 3.99 6.91
CA GLN A 50 11.29 4.79 8.13
C GLN A 50 12.40 5.82 8.31
N SER A 51 13.65 5.47 7.99
CA SER A 51 14.79 6.34 8.23
C SER A 51 15.02 7.38 7.12
N PHE A 52 14.59 7.10 5.89
CA PHE A 52 14.91 7.94 4.73
C PHE A 52 13.67 8.35 3.95
N THR A 53 12.88 7.39 3.45
CA THR A 53 11.81 7.66 2.49
C THR A 53 10.70 8.49 3.10
N ILE A 54 10.14 8.05 4.24
CA ILE A 54 9.01 8.74 4.89
C ILE A 54 9.39 10.16 5.35
N PRO A 55 10.51 10.38 6.07
CA PRO A 55 10.93 11.73 6.44
C PRO A 55 11.16 12.65 5.23
N LEU A 56 11.68 12.12 4.14
CA LEU A 56 11.88 12.89 2.91
C LEU A 56 10.55 13.28 2.28
N ILE A 57 9.65 12.33 2.08
CA ILE A 57 8.32 12.57 1.51
C ILE A 57 7.55 13.56 2.38
N GLU A 58 7.55 13.38 3.70
CA GLU A 58 6.88 14.30 4.62
C GLU A 58 7.39 15.74 4.47
N ARG A 59 8.72 15.93 4.41
CA ARG A 59 9.32 17.26 4.18
C ARG A 59 8.91 17.85 2.83
N LEU A 60 8.87 17.03 1.78
CA LEU A 60 8.45 17.46 0.44
C LEU A 60 6.98 17.89 0.45
N PHE A 61 6.09 17.13 1.10
CA PHE A 61 4.69 17.50 1.24
C PHE A 61 4.53 18.82 2.01
N ILE A 62 5.16 18.94 3.17
CA ILE A 62 5.11 20.19 3.98
C ILE A 62 5.61 21.38 3.16
N ALA A 63 6.73 21.25 2.48
CA ALA A 63 7.29 22.32 1.66
C ALA A 63 6.40 22.64 0.45
N GLY A 64 5.81 21.64 -0.17
CA GLY A 64 4.89 21.78 -1.30
C GLY A 64 3.59 22.49 -0.90
N ILE A 65 2.99 22.09 0.22
CA ILE A 65 1.77 22.71 0.77
C ILE A 65 2.06 24.18 1.13
N LYS A 66 3.15 24.46 1.86
CA LYS A 66 3.55 25.84 2.21
C LYS A 66 3.78 26.74 1.00
N LYS A 67 4.17 26.17 -0.14
CA LYS A 67 4.37 26.90 -1.41
C LYS A 67 3.14 26.86 -2.33
N ASN A 68 2.03 26.31 -1.87
CA ASN A 68 0.80 26.10 -2.64
C ASN A 68 1.02 25.32 -3.96
N ARG A 69 1.91 24.32 -3.94
CA ARG A 69 2.27 23.48 -5.10
C ARG A 69 1.91 22.00 -4.92
N MET A 70 1.48 21.60 -3.74
CA MET A 70 1.03 20.25 -3.41
C MET A 70 -0.23 20.35 -2.54
N ASN A 71 -1.16 21.21 -2.95
CA ASN A 71 -2.49 21.26 -2.37
C ASN A 71 -3.35 20.11 -2.91
N CYS A 72 -4.51 19.92 -2.32
CA CYS A 72 -5.45 18.86 -2.68
C CYS A 72 -5.78 18.89 -4.18
N ASP A 73 -6.10 20.07 -4.71
CA ASP A 73 -6.51 20.24 -6.12
C ASP A 73 -5.40 19.85 -7.10
N GLU A 74 -4.16 20.27 -6.83
CA GLU A 74 -3.00 19.94 -7.68
C GLU A 74 -2.71 18.44 -7.68
N VAL A 75 -2.77 17.80 -6.51
CA VAL A 75 -2.55 16.36 -6.42
C VAL A 75 -3.68 15.58 -7.09
N LEU A 76 -4.94 15.95 -6.89
CA LEU A 76 -6.07 15.34 -7.59
C LEU A 76 -5.99 15.57 -9.11
N SER A 77 -5.57 16.76 -9.54
CA SER A 77 -5.34 17.07 -10.96
C SER A 77 -4.25 16.15 -11.55
N TYR A 78 -3.17 15.89 -10.81
CA TYR A 78 -2.17 14.91 -11.23
C TYR A 78 -2.76 13.51 -11.41
N PHE A 79 -3.51 12.99 -10.44
CA PHE A 79 -4.16 11.68 -10.57
C PHE A 79 -5.11 11.64 -11.78
N ASN A 80 -5.87 12.72 -12.00
CA ASN A 80 -6.77 12.87 -13.16
C ASN A 80 -6.02 12.95 -14.51
N SER A 81 -4.75 13.29 -14.52
CA SER A 81 -3.92 13.26 -15.73
C SER A 81 -3.38 11.86 -16.08
N THR A 82 -3.63 10.87 -15.26
CA THR A 82 -3.15 9.49 -15.43
C THR A 82 -4.27 8.54 -15.85
N TRP A 83 -3.96 7.25 -15.98
CA TRP A 83 -4.97 6.22 -16.27
C TRP A 83 -6.06 6.10 -15.20
N PHE A 84 -5.86 6.68 -14.02
CA PHE A 84 -6.85 6.69 -12.95
C PHE A 84 -8.14 7.43 -13.35
N SER A 85 -8.08 8.38 -14.28
CA SER A 85 -9.27 9.08 -14.80
C SER A 85 -10.03 8.31 -15.87
N LYS A 86 -9.38 7.32 -16.51
CA LYS A 86 -10.01 6.53 -17.57
C LYS A 86 -11.02 5.57 -16.97
N SER A 87 -12.17 5.43 -17.64
CA SER A 87 -13.16 4.42 -17.27
C SER A 87 -12.60 3.01 -17.54
N LEU A 88 -13.06 2.00 -16.81
CA LEU A 88 -12.67 0.62 -17.08
C LEU A 88 -13.09 0.17 -18.48
N ALA A 89 -14.20 0.69 -19.01
CA ALA A 89 -14.63 0.43 -20.38
C ALA A 89 -13.67 0.99 -21.45
N GLU A 90 -12.96 2.09 -21.15
CA GLU A 90 -11.90 2.62 -22.02
C GLU A 90 -10.62 1.80 -21.96
N LEU A 91 -10.33 1.15 -20.81
CA LEU A 91 -9.16 0.32 -20.62
C LEU A 91 -9.36 -1.10 -21.16
N ASP A 92 -10.59 -1.64 -21.09
CA ASP A 92 -11.00 -2.92 -21.67
C ASP A 92 -12.37 -2.80 -22.33
N SER A 93 -12.39 -2.61 -23.65
CA SER A 93 -13.62 -2.48 -24.45
C SER A 93 -14.54 -3.71 -24.42
N LYS A 94 -14.10 -4.81 -23.84
CA LYS A 94 -14.89 -6.05 -23.68
C LYS A 94 -15.55 -6.18 -22.32
N ASP A 95 -15.20 -5.32 -21.35
CA ASP A 95 -15.81 -5.33 -20.03
C ASP A 95 -16.96 -4.31 -19.96
N GLU A 96 -18.18 -4.76 -20.34
CA GLU A 96 -19.39 -3.93 -20.30
C GLU A 96 -19.92 -3.64 -18.88
N ARG A 97 -19.29 -4.21 -17.84
CA ARG A 97 -19.90 -4.31 -16.50
C ARG A 97 -19.75 -3.09 -15.62
N ASP A 98 -18.68 -2.31 -15.77
CA ASP A 98 -18.41 -1.22 -14.82
C ASP A 98 -17.73 -0.03 -15.51
N GLY A 99 -18.52 1.01 -15.82
CA GLY A 99 -18.04 2.25 -16.45
C GLY A 99 -17.35 3.23 -15.51
N PHE A 100 -16.93 2.83 -14.28
CA PHE A 100 -16.29 3.75 -13.35
C PHE A 100 -14.78 3.89 -13.60
N SER A 101 -14.22 5.01 -13.15
CA SER A 101 -12.78 5.29 -13.18
C SER A 101 -12.13 4.96 -11.84
N MET A 102 -10.80 4.83 -11.83
CA MET A 102 -10.08 4.68 -10.56
C MET A 102 -10.24 5.92 -9.67
N MET A 103 -10.41 7.11 -10.25
CA MET A 103 -10.67 8.32 -9.47
C MET A 103 -12.02 8.29 -8.76
N GLU A 104 -13.07 7.78 -9.40
CA GLU A 104 -14.35 7.55 -8.71
C GLU A 104 -14.22 6.52 -7.60
N PHE A 105 -13.32 5.55 -7.77
CA PHE A 105 -13.09 4.49 -6.78
C PHE A 105 -12.29 4.97 -5.56
N VAL A 106 -11.19 5.72 -5.73
CA VAL A 106 -10.27 6.09 -4.64
C VAL A 106 -10.25 7.58 -4.31
N GLY A 107 -10.77 8.45 -5.18
CA GLY A 107 -10.61 9.90 -5.11
C GLY A 107 -11.05 10.51 -3.78
N ALA A 108 -12.20 10.13 -3.26
CA ALA A 108 -12.68 10.63 -1.97
C ALA A 108 -11.73 10.30 -0.80
N GLY A 109 -11.09 9.11 -0.83
CA GLY A 109 -10.10 8.72 0.18
C GLY A 109 -8.80 9.53 0.06
N ILE A 110 -8.35 9.80 -1.17
CA ILE A 110 -7.18 10.65 -1.45
C ILE A 110 -7.46 12.09 -1.02
N GLU A 111 -8.60 12.65 -1.42
CA GLU A 111 -9.03 14.00 -1.08
C GLU A 111 -9.07 14.21 0.44
N PHE A 112 -9.77 13.33 1.17
CA PHE A 112 -9.84 13.42 2.61
C PHE A 112 -8.45 13.38 3.26
N LEU A 113 -7.56 12.50 2.78
CA LEU A 113 -6.19 12.38 3.29
C LEU A 113 -5.41 13.68 3.08
N LEU A 114 -5.48 14.27 1.88
CA LEU A 114 -4.77 15.49 1.53
C LEU A 114 -5.27 16.70 2.32
N ILE A 115 -6.58 16.84 2.51
CA ILE A 115 -7.19 17.87 3.36
C ILE A 115 -6.65 17.77 4.80
N GLN A 116 -6.54 16.55 5.35
CA GLN A 116 -5.96 16.38 6.70
C GLN A 116 -4.49 16.80 6.74
N PHE A 117 -3.70 16.54 5.68
CA PHE A 117 -2.32 17.01 5.59
C PHE A 117 -2.25 18.53 5.51
N GLU A 118 -3.04 19.16 4.64
CA GLU A 118 -3.07 20.62 4.49
C GLU A 118 -3.41 21.32 5.81
N HIS A 119 -4.49 20.91 6.44
CA HIS A 119 -4.91 21.48 7.73
C HIS A 119 -3.82 21.31 8.79
N SER A 120 -3.13 20.17 8.84
CA SER A 120 -2.05 19.94 9.82
C SER A 120 -0.81 20.82 9.58
N VAL A 121 -0.64 21.36 8.37
CA VAL A 121 0.48 22.26 8.00
C VAL A 121 0.10 23.73 8.17
N GLN A 122 -1.17 24.07 7.93
CA GLN A 122 -1.70 25.43 7.99
C GLN A 122 -2.13 25.85 9.40
N ASP A 123 -2.61 24.91 10.21
CA ASP A 123 -3.05 25.15 11.58
C ASP A 123 -2.35 24.18 12.54
N GLU A 124 -1.42 24.72 13.35
CA GLU A 124 -0.67 23.94 14.35
C GLU A 124 -1.56 23.34 15.44
N LYS A 125 -2.78 23.85 15.63
CA LYS A 125 -3.75 23.33 16.60
C LYS A 125 -4.61 22.19 16.03
N HIS A 126 -4.62 22.05 14.71
CA HIS A 126 -5.38 20.98 14.08
C HIS A 126 -4.74 19.61 14.35
N ILE A 127 -5.52 18.71 14.94
CA ILE A 127 -5.13 17.31 15.14
C ILE A 127 -5.69 16.50 13.98
N PRO A 128 -4.85 16.10 13.01
CA PRO A 128 -5.33 15.38 11.82
C PRO A 128 -5.82 13.99 12.20
N THR A 129 -6.88 13.55 11.55
CA THR A 129 -7.35 12.16 11.61
C THR A 129 -7.21 11.50 10.26
N TYR A 130 -6.51 10.37 10.21
CA TYR A 130 -6.26 9.63 8.98
C TYR A 130 -7.10 8.36 8.87
N GLN A 131 -7.92 8.05 9.88
CA GLN A 131 -8.65 6.79 9.96
C GLN A 131 -9.49 6.53 8.71
N LEU A 132 -10.39 7.44 8.34
CA LEU A 132 -11.29 7.26 7.19
C LEU A 132 -10.52 7.04 5.87
N ALA A 133 -9.43 7.81 5.67
CA ALA A 133 -8.61 7.64 4.47
C ALA A 133 -7.90 6.29 4.47
N ILE A 134 -7.29 5.89 5.58
CA ILE A 134 -6.55 4.64 5.71
C ILE A 134 -7.49 3.44 5.52
N ASP A 135 -8.64 3.43 6.21
CA ASP A 135 -9.65 2.36 6.08
C ASP A 135 -10.14 2.22 4.64
N SER A 136 -10.42 3.35 3.98
CA SER A 136 -10.86 3.35 2.60
C SER A 136 -9.74 2.90 1.65
N LEU A 137 -8.57 3.52 1.70
CA LEU A 137 -7.51 3.33 0.70
C LEU A 137 -6.84 1.96 0.81
N ALA A 138 -6.64 1.43 2.02
CA ALA A 138 -6.01 0.12 2.19
C ALA A 138 -6.80 -1.01 1.51
N LEU A 139 -8.12 -1.00 1.63
CA LEU A 139 -8.99 -1.98 0.98
C LEU A 139 -9.09 -1.74 -0.54
N LYS A 140 -9.14 -0.47 -0.95
CA LYS A 140 -9.27 -0.10 -2.36
C LYS A 140 -8.00 -0.35 -3.17
N ILE A 141 -6.81 -0.27 -2.57
CA ILE A 141 -5.56 -0.68 -3.24
C ILE A 141 -5.60 -2.16 -3.63
N GLU A 142 -6.14 -3.04 -2.78
CA GLU A 142 -6.39 -4.44 -3.19
C GLU A 142 -7.33 -4.50 -4.39
N GLY A 143 -8.41 -3.70 -4.39
CA GLY A 143 -9.34 -3.59 -5.51
C GLY A 143 -8.63 -3.17 -6.81
N ILE A 144 -7.72 -2.18 -6.75
CA ILE A 144 -6.92 -1.75 -7.91
C ILE A 144 -6.06 -2.90 -8.43
N ILE A 145 -5.39 -3.65 -7.56
CA ILE A 145 -4.58 -4.81 -7.98
C ILE A 145 -5.45 -5.88 -8.66
N ARG A 146 -6.67 -6.12 -8.16
CA ARG A 146 -7.64 -7.04 -8.80
C ARG A 146 -8.09 -6.54 -10.16
N ILE A 147 -8.27 -5.23 -10.32
CA ILE A 147 -8.61 -4.61 -11.61
C ILE A 147 -7.44 -4.76 -12.60
N ILE A 148 -6.21 -4.46 -12.18
CA ILE A 148 -5.00 -4.69 -12.99
C ILE A 148 -4.92 -6.16 -13.43
N ALA A 149 -5.17 -7.11 -12.51
CA ALA A 149 -5.18 -8.54 -12.84
C ALA A 149 -6.25 -8.87 -13.89
N ARG A 150 -7.47 -8.34 -13.76
CA ARG A 150 -8.56 -8.55 -14.75
C ARG A 150 -8.20 -7.97 -16.11
N LEU A 151 -7.71 -6.72 -16.16
CA LEU A 151 -7.24 -6.10 -17.39
C LEU A 151 -6.16 -6.93 -18.09
N ALA A 152 -5.29 -7.56 -17.31
CA ALA A 152 -4.26 -8.49 -17.80
C ALA A 152 -4.78 -9.91 -18.07
N LYS A 153 -6.10 -10.16 -17.96
CA LYS A 153 -6.73 -11.50 -18.09
C LYS A 153 -6.12 -12.56 -17.16
N ILE A 154 -5.69 -12.14 -15.99
CA ILE A 154 -5.21 -13.02 -14.93
C ILE A 154 -6.42 -13.46 -14.11
N PRO A 155 -6.62 -14.77 -13.86
CA PRO A 155 -7.69 -15.23 -13.01
C PRO A 155 -7.59 -14.61 -11.62
N VAL A 156 -8.67 -14.02 -11.14
CA VAL A 156 -8.77 -13.48 -9.76
C VAL A 156 -9.47 -14.44 -8.81
N THR A 157 -9.88 -15.60 -9.33
CA THR A 157 -10.55 -16.67 -8.59
C THR A 157 -9.80 -17.98 -8.74
N LYS A 158 -9.89 -18.83 -7.73
CA LYS A 158 -9.38 -20.21 -7.71
C LYS A 158 -10.53 -21.20 -7.59
N ASN A 159 -10.51 -22.25 -8.41
CA ASN A 159 -11.41 -23.38 -8.27
C ASN A 159 -10.82 -24.38 -7.29
N THR A 160 -11.60 -24.81 -6.33
CA THR A 160 -11.27 -25.86 -5.36
C THR A 160 -12.36 -26.93 -5.37
N ASN A 161 -12.12 -28.06 -4.72
CA ASN A 161 -13.12 -29.11 -4.58
C ASN A 161 -14.42 -28.64 -3.89
N ASN A 162 -14.36 -27.53 -3.13
CA ASN A 162 -15.48 -26.97 -2.37
C ASN A 162 -16.13 -25.74 -3.05
N GLY A 163 -15.73 -25.40 -4.28
CA GLY A 163 -16.27 -24.27 -5.03
C GLY A 163 -15.21 -23.29 -5.52
N THR A 164 -15.68 -22.17 -6.08
CA THR A 164 -14.84 -21.09 -6.58
C THR A 164 -14.65 -20.04 -5.47
N TYR A 165 -13.40 -19.68 -5.18
CA TYR A 165 -13.03 -18.67 -4.18
C TYR A 165 -12.22 -17.57 -4.82
N GLU A 166 -12.37 -16.35 -4.32
CA GLU A 166 -11.48 -15.26 -4.70
C GLU A 166 -10.06 -15.50 -4.21
N MET A 167 -9.09 -15.20 -5.07
CA MET A 167 -7.67 -15.27 -4.70
C MET A 167 -7.36 -14.21 -3.63
N LEU A 168 -6.55 -14.58 -2.66
CA LEU A 168 -6.03 -13.62 -1.69
C LEU A 168 -5.09 -12.63 -2.38
N LEU A 169 -4.97 -11.42 -1.84
CA LEU A 169 -4.03 -10.40 -2.37
C LEU A 169 -2.61 -10.96 -2.52
N ASP A 170 -2.12 -11.70 -1.52
CA ASP A 170 -0.78 -12.28 -1.55
C ASP A 170 -0.61 -13.31 -2.67
N ASP A 171 -1.65 -14.07 -3.00
CA ASP A 171 -1.66 -15.00 -4.15
C ASP A 171 -1.58 -14.23 -5.48
N LEU A 172 -2.40 -13.18 -5.65
CA LEU A 172 -2.36 -12.33 -6.84
C LEU A 172 -0.98 -11.68 -7.04
N LEU A 173 -0.36 -11.19 -5.96
CA LEU A 173 0.97 -10.58 -6.03
C LEU A 173 2.12 -11.58 -6.26
N ARG A 174 1.84 -12.89 -6.26
CA ARG A 174 2.79 -13.95 -6.65
C ARG A 174 2.66 -14.38 -8.11
N GLU A 175 1.57 -14.00 -8.78
CA GLU A 175 1.37 -14.36 -10.18
C GLU A 175 2.45 -13.74 -11.07
N GLU A 176 3.10 -14.56 -11.90
CA GLU A 176 4.19 -14.11 -12.77
C GLU A 176 3.77 -13.00 -13.73
N ARG A 177 2.54 -13.05 -14.24
CA ARG A 177 2.00 -12.01 -15.13
C ARG A 177 1.76 -10.69 -14.40
N ILE A 178 1.42 -10.68 -13.12
CA ILE A 178 1.40 -9.45 -12.31
C ILE A 178 2.82 -8.89 -12.17
N ASN A 179 3.81 -9.76 -11.97
CA ASN A 179 5.21 -9.35 -11.85
C ASN A 179 5.79 -8.81 -13.17
N SER A 180 5.20 -9.13 -14.33
CA SER A 180 5.59 -8.54 -15.62
C SER A 180 4.99 -7.13 -15.83
N ILE A 181 3.89 -6.81 -15.17
CA ILE A 181 3.20 -5.50 -15.26
C ILE A 181 3.69 -4.56 -14.17
N ILE A 182 3.71 -5.01 -12.93
CA ILE A 182 4.09 -4.22 -11.76
C ILE A 182 5.52 -4.60 -11.37
N ILE A 183 6.41 -3.60 -11.31
CA ILE A 183 7.82 -3.86 -10.98
C ILE A 183 7.98 -4.44 -9.57
N PRO A 184 9.03 -5.25 -9.35
CA PRO A 184 9.24 -5.96 -8.07
C PRO A 184 9.27 -5.05 -6.84
N GLU A 185 9.79 -3.82 -6.97
CA GLU A 185 9.87 -2.84 -5.88
C GLU A 185 8.48 -2.38 -5.41
N ASP A 186 7.54 -2.18 -6.36
CA ASP A 186 6.17 -1.78 -6.04
C ASP A 186 5.40 -2.96 -5.44
N ILE A 187 5.58 -4.16 -5.97
CA ILE A 187 5.04 -5.38 -5.37
C ILE A 187 5.56 -5.55 -3.94
N CYS A 188 6.86 -5.33 -3.71
CA CYS A 188 7.46 -5.41 -2.39
C CYS A 188 6.84 -4.40 -1.43
N LEU A 189 6.65 -3.14 -1.86
CA LEU A 189 6.00 -2.10 -1.06
C LEU A 189 4.54 -2.45 -0.73
N ILE A 190 3.77 -2.93 -1.71
CA ILE A 190 2.39 -3.34 -1.51
C ILE A 190 2.31 -4.51 -0.53
N LYS A 191 3.14 -5.55 -0.71
CA LYS A 191 3.22 -6.68 0.22
C LYS A 191 3.58 -6.24 1.64
N TYR A 192 4.57 -5.35 1.76
CA TYR A 192 4.98 -4.81 3.05
C TYR A 192 3.86 -4.10 3.80
N LEU A 193 3.03 -3.33 3.08
CA LEU A 193 1.93 -2.60 3.71
C LEU A 193 0.70 -3.46 3.98
N LEU A 194 0.28 -4.26 3.00
CA LEU A 194 -1.07 -4.80 2.98
C LEU A 194 -1.15 -6.28 3.36
N THR A 195 -0.03 -7.03 3.31
CA THR A 195 -0.05 -8.48 3.59
C THR A 195 0.65 -8.84 4.89
N SER A 196 0.50 -10.10 5.32
CA SER A 196 1.15 -10.64 6.51
C SER A 196 2.68 -10.67 6.45
N CYS A 197 3.27 -10.40 5.29
CA CYS A 197 4.71 -10.22 5.15
C CYS A 197 5.23 -8.94 5.81
N GLY A 198 4.35 -8.00 6.18
CA GLY A 198 4.71 -6.74 6.82
C GLY A 198 3.64 -6.24 7.79
N TRP A 199 3.02 -5.09 7.50
CA TRP A 199 2.06 -4.45 8.42
C TRP A 199 0.69 -5.12 8.46
N ASN A 200 0.37 -5.97 7.49
CA ASN A 200 -0.91 -6.67 7.39
C ASN A 200 -2.15 -5.74 7.41
N LEU A 201 -1.94 -4.49 6.99
CA LEU A 201 -2.89 -3.40 7.19
C LEU A 201 -4.28 -3.69 6.62
N ARG A 202 -4.33 -4.35 5.44
CA ARG A 202 -5.59 -4.74 4.80
C ARG A 202 -6.42 -5.66 5.69
N ASN A 203 -5.81 -6.69 6.27
CA ASN A 203 -6.52 -7.64 7.11
C ASN A 203 -6.90 -7.04 8.45
N ASP A 204 -6.01 -6.26 9.05
CA ASP A 204 -6.26 -5.62 10.34
C ASP A 204 -7.41 -4.60 10.26
N ILE A 205 -7.57 -3.91 9.13
CA ILE A 205 -8.71 -3.03 8.85
C ILE A 205 -9.97 -3.86 8.60
N ALA A 206 -9.92 -4.85 7.69
CA ALA A 206 -11.09 -5.65 7.33
C ALA A 206 -11.71 -6.39 8.53
N HIS A 207 -10.88 -6.76 9.51
CA HIS A 207 -11.29 -7.43 10.74
C HIS A 207 -11.42 -6.50 11.95
N SER A 208 -11.27 -5.18 11.76
CA SER A 208 -11.35 -4.17 12.83
C SER A 208 -10.37 -4.42 13.98
N PHE A 209 -9.17 -4.94 13.68
CA PHE A 209 -8.13 -5.18 14.69
C PHE A 209 -7.31 -3.93 14.99
N ILE A 210 -7.33 -2.93 14.10
CA ILE A 210 -6.60 -1.67 14.27
C ILE A 210 -7.33 -0.77 15.28
N LYS A 211 -6.61 -0.26 16.27
CA LYS A 211 -7.17 0.67 17.24
C LYS A 211 -7.01 2.11 16.75
N PRO A 212 -7.91 3.05 17.11
CA PRO A 212 -7.87 4.45 16.64
C PRO A 212 -6.50 5.13 16.80
N LYS A 213 -5.78 4.88 17.89
CA LYS A 213 -4.45 5.44 18.14
C LYS A 213 -3.34 4.93 17.22
N HIS A 214 -3.59 3.87 16.45
CA HIS A 214 -2.62 3.27 15.54
C HIS A 214 -2.75 3.78 14.08
N TYR A 215 -3.77 4.58 13.79
CA TYR A 215 -3.91 5.25 12.49
C TYR A 215 -2.94 6.42 12.40
N THR A 216 -1.78 6.18 11.82
CA THR A 216 -0.67 7.12 11.82
C THR A 216 -0.53 7.87 10.49
N LYS A 217 0.05 9.07 10.55
CA LYS A 217 0.45 9.83 9.36
C LYS A 217 1.38 8.99 8.45
N THR A 218 2.25 8.20 9.03
CA THR A 218 3.15 7.29 8.30
C THR A 218 2.38 6.30 7.43
N MET A 219 1.32 5.68 7.95
CA MET A 219 0.46 4.78 7.16
C MET A 219 -0.20 5.52 6.00
N ALA A 220 -0.72 6.71 6.27
CA ALA A 220 -1.36 7.54 5.26
C ALA A 220 -0.38 7.92 4.12
N ILE A 221 0.84 8.35 4.47
CA ILE A 221 1.90 8.67 3.50
C ILE A 221 2.26 7.44 2.65
N LEU A 222 2.40 6.27 3.25
CA LEU A 222 2.78 5.06 2.52
C LEU A 222 1.66 4.57 1.58
N LEU A 223 0.40 4.65 2.00
CA LEU A 223 -0.74 4.34 1.11
C LEU A 223 -0.80 5.32 -0.07
N LEU A 224 -0.61 6.62 0.18
CA LEU A 224 -0.55 7.61 -0.88
C LEU A 224 0.65 7.37 -1.82
N LEU A 225 1.81 6.98 -1.28
CA LEU A 225 2.97 6.59 -2.07
C LEU A 225 2.66 5.38 -2.98
N VAL A 226 1.97 4.35 -2.48
CA VAL A 226 1.54 3.21 -3.31
C VAL A 226 0.65 3.71 -4.45
N LEU A 227 -0.31 4.58 -4.18
CA LEU A 227 -1.20 5.11 -5.21
C LEU A 227 -0.41 5.90 -6.27
N PHE A 228 0.51 6.80 -5.87
CA PHE A 228 1.40 7.48 -6.82
C PHE A 228 2.25 6.51 -7.64
N ARG A 229 2.71 5.42 -7.02
CA ARG A 229 3.48 4.38 -7.74
C ARG A 229 2.62 3.65 -8.76
N LEU A 230 1.35 3.44 -8.46
CA LEU A 230 0.41 2.76 -9.36
C LEU A 230 -0.01 3.64 -10.55
N THR A 231 0.02 4.97 -10.45
CA THR A 231 -0.33 5.86 -11.57
C THR A 231 0.62 5.78 -12.75
N LYS A 232 1.87 5.34 -12.55
CA LYS A 232 2.91 5.30 -13.59
C LYS A 232 2.73 4.19 -14.62
N TYR A 233 1.88 3.20 -14.32
CA TYR A 233 1.67 2.06 -15.22
C TYR A 233 0.73 2.47 -16.35
N ASP A 234 1.13 2.17 -17.59
CA ASP A 234 0.22 2.28 -18.73
C ASP A 234 -0.52 0.95 -18.86
N LEU A 235 -1.81 1.00 -18.61
CA LEU A 235 -2.69 -0.18 -18.70
C LEU A 235 -3.48 -0.21 -20.02
N THR A 236 -3.24 0.76 -20.92
CA THR A 236 -3.87 0.77 -22.24
C THR A 236 -3.22 -0.28 -23.13
N GLY A 237 -4.03 -1.14 -23.75
CA GLY A 237 -3.53 -2.14 -24.69
C GLY A 237 -2.82 -3.36 -24.09
N ILE A 238 -2.89 -3.57 -22.77
CA ILE A 238 -2.38 -4.82 -22.13
C ILE A 238 -3.00 -6.07 -22.77
N ASN A 239 -4.20 -5.94 -23.34
CA ASN A 239 -4.93 -7.02 -23.97
C ASN A 239 -4.45 -7.37 -25.37
N ASP A 240 -3.71 -6.50 -26.06
CA ASP A 240 -3.36 -6.62 -27.47
C ASP A 240 -1.98 -7.28 -27.69
N SER A 241 -1.20 -7.49 -26.63
CA SER A 241 0.16 -8.02 -26.71
C SER A 241 0.28 -9.54 -26.80
N GLU A 242 -0.83 -10.28 -26.82
CA GLU A 242 -0.89 -11.76 -26.95
C GLU A 242 -1.84 -12.22 -28.06
N ALA A 243 -1.91 -11.52 -29.21
CA ALA A 243 -2.57 -12.01 -30.40
C ALA A 243 -1.55 -12.52 -31.42
#